data_b59b70e97f0fd5fa453e46396e567697
#
_entry.id   b59b70e97f0fd5fa453e46396e567697
#
_cell.length_a   1.000
_cell.length_b   1.000
_cell.length_c   1.000
_cell.angle_alpha   90.00
_cell.angle_beta   90.00
_cell.angle_gamma   90.00
#
_symmetry.space_group_name_H-M   'P 1'
#
loop_
_entity.id
_entity.type
_entity.pdbx_description
1 polymer ?
#
loop_
_entity_poly.entity_id
_entity_poly.type
_entity_poly.pdbx_seq_one_letter_code
_entity_poly.pdbx_strand_id
1 'polypeptide(L)'
;DVCSSDLKNDRRVAIKEAIELNPFITDYELCEKFDVSIQTIRLDRTHLNIPELRKRIKLVAEQNYGRIKSIEANEIIGDLIQVNPDVSAQSLIEITIDSVFAKSEIARGHVLFAQANSLCVALIHKPIVLTHESQVEFKEKVKLNDTVRADARVIDITDKHYIIEVNSYVSDMLVFKGKFKMYYTSEDE
;
A
#
# COMPACT_ATOMS: atom_id res chain seq x y z
N ASP A 1 34.94 -4.20 26.39
CA ASP A 1 33.76 -5.01 25.90
C ASP A 1 32.38 -4.40 26.27
N VAL A 2 32.29 -3.52 27.24
CA VAL A 2 31.04 -2.85 27.66
C VAL A 2 30.52 -1.88 26.57
N CYS A 3 31.41 -1.19 25.87
CA CYS A 3 31.05 -0.18 24.86
C CYS A 3 30.36 -0.75 23.59
N SER A 4 30.66 -2.00 23.20
CA SER A 4 30.09 -2.63 21.99
C SER A 4 28.67 -3.18 22.21
N SER A 5 28.35 -3.63 23.43
CA SER A 5 27.03 -4.13 23.80
C SER A 5 26.02 -2.99 23.94
N ASP A 6 26.45 -1.85 24.47
CA ASP A 6 25.59 -0.67 24.66
C ASP A 6 25.19 -0.06 23.31
N LEU A 7 26.14 0.14 22.39
CA LEU A 7 25.86 0.61 21.02
C LEU A 7 24.90 -0.32 20.24
N LYS A 8 24.95 -1.63 20.48
CA LYS A 8 24.05 -2.60 19.87
C LYS A 8 22.64 -2.51 20.44
N ASN A 9 22.51 -2.31 21.75
CA ASN A 9 21.22 -2.15 22.41
C ASN A 9 20.57 -0.81 22.03
N ASP A 10 21.32 0.28 22.00
CA ASP A 10 20.84 1.60 21.59
C ASP A 10 20.34 1.56 20.15
N ARG A 11 21.06 0.91 19.23
CA ARG A 11 20.61 0.71 17.85
C ARG A 11 19.29 -0.07 17.77
N ARG A 12 19.13 -1.13 18.56
CA ARG A 12 17.91 -1.93 18.60
C ARG A 12 16.71 -1.12 19.09
N VAL A 13 16.88 -0.30 20.11
CA VAL A 13 15.84 0.62 20.58
C VAL A 13 15.45 1.58 19.46
N ALA A 14 16.42 2.20 18.79
CA ALA A 14 16.18 3.13 17.71
C ALA A 14 15.53 2.48 16.46
N ILE A 15 15.87 1.22 16.15
CA ILE A 15 15.19 0.44 15.09
C ILE A 15 13.73 0.20 15.46
N LYS A 16 13.44 -0.17 16.70
CA LYS A 16 12.07 -0.39 17.18
C LYS A 16 11.25 0.89 17.05
N GLU A 17 11.74 2.01 17.53
CA GLU A 17 11.10 3.32 17.43
C GLU A 17 10.85 3.73 15.96
N ALA A 18 11.85 3.53 15.09
CA ALA A 18 11.71 3.83 13.67
C ALA A 18 10.60 3.03 12.99
N ILE A 19 10.43 1.75 13.35
CA ILE A 19 9.39 0.88 12.81
C ILE A 19 8.01 1.20 13.44
N GLU A 20 7.96 1.58 14.71
CA GLU A 20 6.72 2.03 15.36
C GLU A 20 6.20 3.34 14.75
N LEU A 21 7.09 4.27 14.40
CA LEU A 21 6.75 5.52 13.72
C LEU A 21 6.34 5.30 12.25
N ASN A 22 7.00 4.37 11.55
CA ASN A 22 6.70 4.02 10.18
C ASN A 22 6.75 2.50 10.00
N PRO A 23 5.59 1.80 10.15
CA PRO A 23 5.52 0.35 9.97
C PRO A 23 5.93 -0.15 8.58
N PHE A 24 5.97 0.75 7.59
CA PHE A 24 6.29 0.46 6.18
C PHE A 24 7.77 0.70 5.82
N ILE A 25 8.59 1.14 6.77
CA ILE A 25 10.03 1.32 6.56
C ILE A 25 10.68 -0.01 6.16
N THR A 26 11.45 0.02 5.07
CA THR A 26 12.14 -1.15 4.51
C THR A 26 13.43 -1.47 5.28
N ASP A 27 13.93 -2.70 5.13
CA ASP A 27 15.24 -3.05 5.69
C ASP A 27 16.38 -2.22 5.04
N TYR A 28 16.22 -1.79 3.78
CA TYR A 28 17.19 -0.92 3.10
C TYR A 28 17.23 0.48 3.70
N GLU A 29 16.07 1.11 3.90
CA GLU A 29 15.99 2.42 4.55
C GLU A 29 16.55 2.38 5.97
N LEU A 30 16.34 1.27 6.69
CA LEU A 30 16.96 1.06 8.02
C LEU A 30 18.48 0.91 7.92
N CYS A 31 19.00 0.21 6.89
CA CYS A 31 20.43 0.11 6.65
C CYS A 31 21.07 1.49 6.43
N GLU A 32 20.48 2.30 5.57
CA GLU A 32 20.94 3.67 5.31
C GLU A 32 20.87 4.54 6.54
N LYS A 33 19.76 4.47 7.29
CA LYS A 33 19.54 5.28 8.49
C LYS A 33 20.52 4.97 9.62
N PHE A 34 20.91 3.71 9.79
CA PHE A 34 21.76 3.26 10.90
C PHE A 34 23.19 2.90 10.47
N ASP A 35 23.53 3.08 9.21
CA ASP A 35 24.84 2.75 8.62
C ASP A 35 25.32 1.33 8.97
N VAL A 36 24.45 0.34 8.74
CA VAL A 36 24.75 -1.07 9.01
C VAL A 36 24.30 -1.95 7.86
N SER A 37 24.80 -3.18 7.81
CA SER A 37 24.41 -4.14 6.78
C SER A 37 22.96 -4.61 6.93
N ILE A 38 22.35 -5.04 5.82
CA ILE A 38 21.01 -5.63 5.81
C ILE A 38 20.90 -6.87 6.71
N GLN A 39 21.98 -7.64 6.82
CA GLN A 39 22.07 -8.81 7.72
C GLN A 39 21.95 -8.37 9.19
N THR A 40 22.61 -7.27 9.56
CA THR A 40 22.53 -6.69 10.91
C THR A 40 21.11 -6.26 11.24
N ILE A 41 20.43 -5.54 10.31
CA ILE A 41 19.02 -5.14 10.50
C ILE A 41 18.10 -6.35 10.68
N ARG A 42 18.26 -7.39 9.85
CA ARG A 42 17.46 -8.61 9.95
C ARG A 42 17.64 -9.33 11.29
N LEU A 43 18.89 -9.44 11.77
CA LEU A 43 19.19 -10.04 13.07
C LEU A 43 18.63 -9.21 14.22
N ASP A 44 18.74 -7.88 14.17
CA ASP A 44 18.20 -6.99 15.22
C ASP A 44 16.67 -7.05 15.24
N ARG A 45 15.98 -7.04 14.07
CA ARG A 45 14.51 -7.25 14.01
C ARG A 45 14.10 -8.60 14.59
N THR A 46 14.83 -9.69 14.24
CA THR A 46 14.55 -11.03 14.78
C THR A 46 14.68 -11.05 16.29
N HIS A 47 15.72 -10.42 16.84
CA HIS A 47 15.93 -10.32 18.29
C HIS A 47 14.82 -9.51 18.99
N LEU A 48 14.29 -8.50 18.32
CA LEU A 48 13.18 -7.66 18.80
C LEU A 48 11.80 -8.31 18.57
N ASN A 49 11.72 -9.50 17.97
CA ASN A 49 10.49 -10.13 17.51
C ASN A 49 9.66 -9.25 16.56
N ILE A 50 10.32 -8.38 15.79
CA ILE A 50 9.68 -7.52 14.79
C ILE A 50 9.64 -8.26 13.46
N PRO A 51 8.44 -8.49 12.88
CA PRO A 51 8.31 -9.22 11.63
C PRO A 51 8.88 -8.43 10.43
N GLU A 52 9.13 -9.14 9.34
CA GLU A 52 9.49 -8.53 8.05
C GLU A 52 8.40 -7.60 7.53
N LEU A 53 8.78 -6.70 6.60
CA LEU A 53 7.91 -5.67 6.05
C LEU A 53 6.56 -6.24 5.57
N ARG A 54 6.58 -7.32 4.78
CA ARG A 54 5.37 -7.94 4.24
C ARG A 54 4.38 -8.38 5.32
N LYS A 55 4.87 -8.93 6.44
CA LYS A 55 4.02 -9.30 7.57
C LYS A 55 3.50 -8.07 8.31
N ARG A 56 4.31 -7.01 8.45
CA ARG A 56 3.86 -5.76 9.06
C ARG A 56 2.75 -5.11 8.25
N ILE A 57 2.89 -5.06 6.91
CA ILE A 57 1.85 -4.55 6.00
C ILE A 57 0.55 -5.31 6.20
N LYS A 58 0.58 -6.66 6.22
CA LYS A 58 -0.61 -7.48 6.43
C LYS A 58 -1.29 -7.23 7.77
N LEU A 59 -0.53 -7.08 8.85
CA LEU A 59 -1.10 -6.78 10.18
C LEU A 59 -1.81 -5.43 10.20
N VAL A 60 -1.27 -4.42 9.50
CA VAL A 60 -1.94 -3.11 9.37
C VAL A 60 -3.19 -3.24 8.49
N ALA A 61 -3.13 -3.98 7.39
CA ALA A 61 -4.27 -4.21 6.49
C ALA A 61 -5.43 -4.91 7.21
N GLU A 62 -5.17 -5.94 8.01
CA GLU A 62 -6.18 -6.66 8.79
C GLU A 62 -6.99 -5.73 9.70
N GLN A 63 -6.37 -4.70 10.27
CA GLN A 63 -7.05 -3.71 11.11
C GLN A 63 -7.98 -2.78 10.31
N ASN A 64 -7.71 -2.57 9.03
CA ASN A 64 -8.50 -1.69 8.16
C ASN A 64 -9.68 -2.40 7.50
N TYR A 65 -9.63 -3.72 7.29
CA TYR A 65 -10.71 -4.46 6.62
C TYR A 65 -12.07 -4.37 7.32
N GLY A 66 -12.09 -4.23 8.64
CA GLY A 66 -13.35 -4.01 9.38
C GLY A 66 -14.06 -2.68 9.10
N ARG A 67 -13.46 -1.77 8.33
CA ARG A 67 -14.00 -0.45 7.99
C ARG A 67 -14.62 -0.38 6.60
N ILE A 68 -14.47 -1.42 5.80
CA ILE A 68 -15.00 -1.49 4.43
C ILE A 68 -16.36 -2.20 4.40
N LYS A 69 -17.21 -1.88 3.42
CA LYS A 69 -18.56 -2.45 3.28
C LYS A 69 -18.82 -3.09 1.91
N SER A 70 -18.27 -2.52 0.87
CA SER A 70 -18.63 -2.79 -0.53
C SER A 70 -17.83 -3.92 -1.18
N ILE A 71 -16.78 -4.40 -0.52
CA ILE A 71 -15.83 -5.38 -1.08
C ILE A 71 -15.24 -6.22 0.07
N GLU A 72 -15.05 -7.51 -0.18
CA GLU A 72 -14.39 -8.40 0.77
C GLU A 72 -12.87 -8.21 0.76
N ALA A 73 -12.22 -8.51 1.88
CA ALA A 73 -10.76 -8.33 2.02
C ALA A 73 -9.94 -9.09 0.96
N ASN A 74 -10.41 -10.26 0.53
CA ASN A 74 -9.76 -11.10 -0.47
C ASN A 74 -9.99 -10.65 -1.92
N GLU A 75 -10.88 -9.70 -2.15
CA GLU A 75 -11.18 -9.10 -3.46
C GLU A 75 -10.37 -7.81 -3.70
N ILE A 76 -9.76 -7.24 -2.64
CA ILE A 76 -8.91 -6.07 -2.76
C ILE A 76 -7.56 -6.46 -3.38
N ILE A 77 -7.16 -5.74 -4.41
CA ILE A 77 -5.85 -5.92 -5.04
C ILE A 77 -4.82 -5.09 -4.29
N GLY A 78 -3.90 -5.80 -3.63
CA GLY A 78 -2.92 -5.21 -2.71
C GLY A 78 -3.39 -5.22 -1.25
N ASP A 79 -2.58 -4.63 -0.39
CA ASP A 79 -2.82 -4.56 1.05
C ASP A 79 -3.34 -3.16 1.42
N LEU A 80 -4.52 -3.06 2.03
CA LEU A 80 -5.14 -1.80 2.45
C LEU A 80 -4.47 -1.27 3.71
N ILE A 81 -3.58 -0.29 3.57
CA ILE A 81 -2.78 0.24 4.68
C ILE A 81 -3.45 1.36 5.46
N GLN A 82 -4.38 2.07 4.83
CA GLN A 82 -5.18 3.10 5.47
C GLN A 82 -6.54 3.23 4.78
N VAL A 83 -7.59 3.44 5.55
CA VAL A 83 -8.91 3.84 5.05
C VAL A 83 -9.57 4.84 5.99
N ASN A 84 -9.96 5.97 5.43
CA ASN A 84 -10.86 6.96 6.02
C ASN A 84 -12.11 6.94 5.14
N PRO A 85 -13.18 6.24 5.55
CA PRO A 85 -14.36 6.03 4.71
C PRO A 85 -14.89 7.32 4.10
N ASP A 86 -15.23 7.28 2.81
CA ASP A 86 -15.75 8.40 2.02
C ASP A 86 -14.79 9.61 1.88
N VAL A 87 -13.52 9.51 2.31
CA VAL A 87 -12.53 10.59 2.26
C VAL A 87 -11.27 10.19 1.51
N SER A 88 -10.55 9.19 2.02
CA SER A 88 -9.26 8.76 1.45
C SER A 88 -8.91 7.32 1.82
N ALA A 89 -8.14 6.66 0.97
CA ALA A 89 -7.59 5.34 1.25
C ALA A 89 -6.21 5.16 0.63
N GLN A 90 -5.42 4.25 1.18
CA GLN A 90 -4.10 3.88 0.65
C GLN A 90 -3.95 2.36 0.63
N SER A 91 -3.32 1.86 -0.44
CA SER A 91 -2.93 0.45 -0.54
C SER A 91 -1.50 0.29 -1.05
N LEU A 92 -0.89 -0.84 -0.72
CA LEU A 92 0.41 -1.27 -1.23
C LEU A 92 0.26 -2.57 -2.01
N ILE A 93 0.99 -2.69 -3.13
CA ILE A 93 1.14 -3.95 -3.86
C ILE A 93 2.61 -4.15 -4.22
N GLU A 94 3.13 -5.36 -3.97
CA GLU A 94 4.43 -5.80 -4.47
C GLU A 94 4.26 -6.39 -5.87
N ILE A 95 5.04 -5.93 -6.83
CA ILE A 95 5.02 -6.43 -8.21
C ILE A 95 5.79 -7.75 -8.29
N THR A 96 5.05 -8.83 -8.45
CA THR A 96 5.58 -10.20 -8.52
C THR A 96 5.77 -10.65 -9.96
N ILE A 97 6.42 -11.82 -10.14
CA ILE A 97 6.66 -12.42 -11.46
C ILE A 97 5.37 -12.65 -12.24
N ASP A 98 4.26 -12.94 -11.56
CA ASP A 98 2.93 -13.15 -12.17
C ASP A 98 2.27 -11.84 -12.62
N SER A 99 2.82 -10.70 -12.21
CA SER A 99 2.30 -9.36 -12.51
C SER A 99 3.02 -8.67 -13.67
N VAL A 100 4.09 -9.26 -14.21
CA VAL A 100 4.91 -8.64 -15.24
C VAL A 100 4.82 -9.35 -16.59
N PHE A 101 5.28 -8.67 -17.64
CA PHE A 101 5.57 -9.31 -18.93
C PHE A 101 6.89 -10.08 -18.83
N ALA A 102 6.88 -11.37 -19.16
CA ALA A 102 8.04 -12.27 -19.02
C ALA A 102 9.30 -11.79 -19.76
N LYS A 103 9.16 -11.05 -20.89
CA LYS A 103 10.30 -10.59 -21.68
C LYS A 103 10.95 -9.29 -21.18
N SER A 104 10.20 -8.44 -20.49
CA SER A 104 10.64 -7.09 -20.11
C SER A 104 10.66 -6.85 -18.62
N GLU A 105 10.09 -7.75 -17.83
CA GLU A 105 9.92 -7.62 -16.38
C GLU A 105 9.21 -6.34 -15.95
N ILE A 106 8.39 -5.76 -16.88
CA ILE A 106 7.58 -4.58 -16.64
C ILE A 106 6.18 -5.01 -16.22
N ALA A 107 5.64 -4.38 -15.19
CA ALA A 107 4.29 -4.63 -14.69
C ALA A 107 3.25 -4.43 -15.81
N ARG A 108 2.30 -5.37 -15.90
CA ARG A 108 1.17 -5.25 -16.82
C ARG A 108 0.21 -4.18 -16.31
N GLY A 109 -0.20 -3.25 -17.18
CA GLY A 109 -0.99 -2.08 -16.80
C GLY A 109 -2.29 -2.41 -16.05
N HIS A 110 -2.94 -3.56 -16.35
CA HIS A 110 -4.14 -3.97 -15.64
C HIS A 110 -3.91 -4.23 -14.13
N VAL A 111 -2.69 -4.54 -13.69
CA VAL A 111 -2.36 -4.72 -12.27
C VAL A 111 -2.47 -3.40 -11.52
N LEU A 112 -1.91 -2.32 -12.07
CA LEU A 112 -2.00 -0.98 -11.50
C LEU A 112 -3.44 -0.45 -11.52
N PHE A 113 -4.14 -0.71 -12.63
CA PHE A 113 -5.56 -0.37 -12.76
C PHE A 113 -6.40 -1.12 -11.71
N ALA A 114 -6.20 -2.42 -11.55
CA ALA A 114 -6.96 -3.25 -10.61
C ALA A 114 -6.73 -2.82 -9.16
N GLN A 115 -5.48 -2.47 -8.78
CA GLN A 115 -5.17 -1.90 -7.48
C GLN A 115 -5.95 -0.59 -7.25
N ALA A 116 -5.88 0.34 -8.19
CA ALA A 116 -6.56 1.63 -8.10
C ALA A 116 -8.09 1.47 -8.04
N ASN A 117 -8.65 0.60 -8.88
CA ASN A 117 -10.09 0.37 -8.94
C ASN A 117 -10.64 -0.28 -7.66
N SER A 118 -10.00 -1.34 -7.15
CA SER A 118 -10.43 -1.98 -5.90
C SER A 118 -10.29 -1.04 -4.70
N LEU A 119 -9.28 -0.16 -4.71
CA LEU A 119 -9.11 0.86 -3.68
C LEU A 119 -10.24 1.88 -3.69
N CYS A 120 -10.72 2.30 -4.89
CA CYS A 120 -11.91 3.16 -5.02
C CYS A 120 -13.18 2.50 -4.46
N VAL A 121 -13.37 1.20 -4.71
CA VAL A 121 -14.50 0.45 -4.16
C VAL A 121 -14.40 0.40 -2.63
N ALA A 122 -13.23 0.04 -2.08
CA ALA A 122 -13.01 -0.07 -0.64
C ALA A 122 -13.18 1.26 0.11
N LEU A 123 -12.89 2.39 -0.54
CA LEU A 123 -12.97 3.73 0.03
C LEU A 123 -14.41 4.15 0.33
N ILE A 124 -15.39 3.73 -0.49
CA ILE A 124 -16.79 4.16 -0.40
C ILE A 124 -17.54 3.30 0.61
N HIS A 125 -18.09 3.94 1.65
CA HIS A 125 -18.79 3.25 2.73
C HIS A 125 -20.28 3.01 2.41
N LYS A 126 -20.53 2.33 1.28
CA LYS A 126 -21.87 1.92 0.80
C LYS A 126 -21.89 0.41 0.53
N PRO A 127 -23.07 -0.24 0.57
CA PRO A 127 -23.15 -1.69 0.36
C PRO A 127 -22.81 -2.10 -1.07
N ILE A 128 -23.23 -1.32 -2.07
CA ILE A 128 -22.97 -1.59 -3.48
C ILE A 128 -22.22 -0.41 -4.11
N VAL A 129 -21.06 -0.69 -4.69
CA VAL A 129 -20.21 0.27 -5.38
C VAL A 129 -19.70 -0.34 -6.67
N LEU A 130 -19.96 0.33 -7.78
CA LEU A 130 -19.60 -0.14 -9.13
C LEU A 130 -18.82 0.95 -9.87
N THR A 131 -17.82 0.56 -10.62
CA THR A 131 -17.10 1.49 -11.50
C THR A 131 -17.98 1.84 -12.69
N HIS A 132 -18.34 3.11 -12.82
CA HIS A 132 -19.11 3.61 -13.96
C HIS A 132 -18.20 4.04 -15.11
N GLU A 133 -17.17 4.80 -14.79
CA GLU A 133 -16.24 5.37 -15.76
C GLU A 133 -14.87 5.54 -15.13
N SER A 134 -13.81 5.42 -15.93
CA SER A 134 -12.45 5.71 -15.50
C SER A 134 -11.64 6.34 -16.61
N GLN A 135 -10.83 7.33 -16.26
CA GLN A 135 -9.79 7.91 -17.11
C GLN A 135 -8.45 7.71 -16.42
N VAL A 136 -7.53 7.00 -17.07
CA VAL A 136 -6.24 6.62 -16.47
C VAL A 136 -5.06 6.94 -17.37
N GLU A 137 -3.94 7.23 -16.74
CA GLU A 137 -2.67 7.50 -17.39
C GLU A 137 -1.58 6.66 -16.72
N PHE A 138 -0.82 5.91 -17.52
CA PHE A 138 0.39 5.21 -17.10
C PHE A 138 1.57 6.14 -17.36
N LYS A 139 2.19 6.67 -16.30
CA LYS A 139 3.21 7.71 -16.40
C LYS A 139 4.59 7.13 -16.60
N GLU A 140 4.94 6.13 -15.79
CA GLU A 140 6.27 5.52 -15.77
C GLU A 140 6.18 4.00 -15.69
N LYS A 141 7.27 3.32 -16.08
CA LYS A 141 7.37 1.87 -16.04
C LYS A 141 7.60 1.39 -14.62
N VAL A 142 6.80 0.42 -14.20
CA VAL A 142 6.97 -0.28 -12.92
C VAL A 142 7.60 -1.64 -13.20
N LYS A 143 8.58 -2.05 -12.41
CA LYS A 143 9.38 -3.26 -12.63
C LYS A 143 9.05 -4.35 -11.61
N LEU A 144 9.51 -5.55 -11.92
CA LEU A 144 9.51 -6.66 -10.97
C LEU A 144 10.18 -6.25 -9.64
N ASN A 145 9.57 -6.62 -8.52
CA ASN A 145 9.96 -6.33 -7.14
C ASN A 145 9.75 -4.86 -6.70
N ASP A 146 9.23 -3.98 -7.56
CA ASP A 146 8.81 -2.67 -7.10
C ASP A 146 7.60 -2.80 -6.16
N THR A 147 7.53 -1.92 -5.17
CA THR A 147 6.35 -1.75 -4.32
C THR A 147 5.60 -0.50 -4.77
N VAL A 148 4.36 -0.68 -5.19
CA VAL A 148 3.50 0.42 -5.64
C VAL A 148 2.55 0.82 -4.51
N ARG A 149 2.62 2.09 -4.09
CA ARG A 149 1.66 2.72 -3.19
C ARG A 149 0.61 3.44 -4.03
N ALA A 150 -0.67 3.10 -3.83
CA ALA A 150 -1.79 3.83 -4.41
C ALA A 150 -2.47 4.69 -3.33
N ASP A 151 -2.64 5.96 -3.63
CA ASP A 151 -3.29 6.97 -2.80
C ASP A 151 -4.59 7.40 -3.48
N ALA A 152 -5.75 7.05 -2.90
CA ALA A 152 -7.08 7.44 -3.39
C ALA A 152 -7.67 8.55 -2.53
N ARG A 153 -8.32 9.52 -3.17
CA ARG A 153 -9.02 10.62 -2.50
C ARG A 153 -10.33 10.93 -3.21
N VAL A 154 -11.41 11.06 -2.44
CA VAL A 154 -12.67 11.58 -2.92
C VAL A 154 -12.48 13.06 -3.22
N ILE A 155 -12.83 13.50 -4.45
CA ILE A 155 -12.74 14.88 -4.91
C ILE A 155 -14.11 15.50 -5.11
N ASP A 156 -15.15 14.69 -5.30
CA ASP A 156 -16.53 15.16 -5.43
C ASP A 156 -17.52 14.02 -5.15
N ILE A 157 -18.71 14.35 -4.70
CA ILE A 157 -19.82 13.43 -4.45
C ILE A 157 -21.08 14.03 -5.05
N THR A 158 -21.75 13.26 -5.91
CA THR A 158 -23.05 13.59 -6.49
C THR A 158 -24.11 12.62 -5.97
N ASP A 159 -25.38 12.81 -6.34
CA ASP A 159 -26.50 12.00 -5.86
C ASP A 159 -26.33 10.48 -6.09
N LYS A 160 -25.56 10.09 -7.10
CA LYS A 160 -25.36 8.69 -7.48
C LYS A 160 -23.92 8.28 -7.73
N HIS A 161 -22.97 9.21 -7.62
CA HIS A 161 -21.56 8.93 -7.94
C HIS A 161 -20.60 9.60 -6.98
N TYR A 162 -19.53 8.88 -6.64
CA TYR A 162 -18.30 9.43 -6.11
C TYR A 162 -17.33 9.69 -7.25
N ILE A 163 -16.63 10.80 -7.21
CA ILE A 163 -15.50 11.10 -8.10
C ILE A 163 -14.25 10.98 -7.27
N ILE A 164 -13.36 10.05 -7.65
CA ILE A 164 -12.16 9.71 -6.90
C ILE A 164 -10.95 9.92 -7.79
N GLU A 165 -9.94 10.60 -7.28
CA GLU A 165 -8.60 10.64 -7.87
C GLU A 165 -7.71 9.61 -7.19
N VAL A 166 -6.96 8.85 -7.99
CA VAL A 166 -5.96 7.90 -7.51
C VAL A 166 -4.61 8.24 -8.13
N ASN A 167 -3.58 8.37 -7.29
CA ASN A 167 -2.21 8.55 -7.72
C ASN A 167 -1.38 7.40 -7.15
N SER A 168 -0.64 6.68 -8.01
CA SER A 168 0.20 5.56 -7.58
C SER A 168 1.67 5.89 -7.76
N TYR A 169 2.48 5.49 -6.79
CA TYR A 169 3.90 5.81 -6.68
C TYR A 169 4.76 4.58 -6.45
N VAL A 170 5.96 4.58 -7.04
CA VAL A 170 7.09 3.74 -6.62
C VAL A 170 8.09 4.69 -5.96
N SER A 171 8.32 4.55 -4.66
CA SER A 171 8.99 5.57 -3.85
C SER A 171 8.29 6.95 -4.03
N ASP A 172 8.97 7.94 -4.58
CA ASP A 172 8.40 9.28 -4.85
C ASP A 172 8.04 9.49 -6.33
N MET A 173 8.24 8.50 -7.19
CA MET A 173 7.97 8.60 -8.62
C MET A 173 6.52 8.26 -8.92
N LEU A 174 5.77 9.21 -9.50
CA LEU A 174 4.39 8.99 -9.96
C LEU A 174 4.38 8.05 -11.17
N VAL A 175 3.81 6.87 -11.02
CA VAL A 175 3.77 5.82 -12.07
C VAL A 175 2.40 5.66 -12.72
N PHE A 176 1.34 6.02 -12.00
CA PHE A 176 -0.04 5.92 -12.49
C PHE A 176 -0.89 7.03 -11.90
N LYS A 177 -1.79 7.57 -12.71
CA LYS A 177 -2.82 8.52 -12.29
C LYS A 177 -4.16 8.08 -12.85
N GLY A 178 -5.22 8.12 -12.03
CA GLY A 178 -6.57 7.77 -12.44
C GLY A 178 -7.62 8.70 -11.85
N LYS A 179 -8.68 8.96 -12.63
CA LYS A 179 -9.91 9.56 -12.15
C LYS A 179 -11.03 8.55 -12.38
N PHE A 180 -11.72 8.19 -11.30
CA PHE A 180 -12.75 7.17 -11.28
C PHE A 180 -14.08 7.80 -10.91
N LYS A 181 -15.12 7.49 -11.70
CA LYS A 181 -16.51 7.79 -11.39
C LYS A 181 -17.17 6.51 -10.92
N MET A 182 -17.49 6.46 -9.62
CA MET A 182 -18.01 5.27 -8.96
C MET A 182 -19.50 5.45 -8.70
N TYR A 183 -20.34 4.58 -9.27
CA TYR A 183 -21.76 4.51 -8.95
C TYR A 183 -21.94 3.84 -7.60
N TYR A 184 -22.88 4.31 -6.79
CA TYR A 184 -23.27 3.66 -5.55
C TYR A 184 -24.78 3.61 -5.37
N THR A 185 -25.22 2.63 -4.61
CA THR A 185 -26.59 2.57 -4.08
C THR A 185 -26.56 2.27 -2.60
N SER A 186 -27.55 2.77 -1.89
CA SER A 186 -27.79 2.52 -0.46
C SER A 186 -28.80 1.41 -0.22
N GLU A 187 -29.38 0.85 -1.26
CA GLU A 187 -30.36 -0.23 -1.20
C GLU A 187 -29.75 -1.51 -1.79
N ASP A 188 -29.97 -2.63 -1.10
CA ASP A 188 -29.76 -3.96 -1.63
C ASP A 188 -30.90 -4.22 -2.64
N GLU A 189 -30.68 -3.90 -3.93
CA GLU A 189 -31.58 -4.28 -4.99
C GLU A 189 -31.39 -5.74 -5.39
#